data_03d73655cf56e40d533103439869b2f0
#
_entry.id   03d73655cf56e40d533103439869b2f0
#
_cell.length_a   1.000
_cell.length_b   1.000
_cell.length_c   1.000
_cell.angle_alpha   90.00
_cell.angle_beta   90.00
_cell.angle_gamma   90.00
#
_symmetry.space_group_name_H-M   'P 1'
#
loop_
_entity.id
_entity.type
_entity.pdbx_description
1 polymer ?
#
loop_
_entity_poly.entity_id
_entity_poly.type
_entity_poly.pdbx_seq_one_letter_code
_entity_poly.pdbx_strand_id
1 'polypeptide(L)'
;VDPLMTKKSYFYHIESRGQEGQRDRLKKQVICGFTCMENDRLFELKDAPALEEGDRIIYEKVGAYTMCLSPLFIGYFPAVYVEDQGKIFCVRQRWGVNEYVQKSAEEAAFHI
;
A
#
# COMPACT_ATOMS: atom_id res chain seq x y z
N VAL A 1 2.65 1.70 1.02
CA VAL A 1 3.85 1.63 1.88
C VAL A 1 4.99 1.04 1.08
N ASP A 2 6.18 1.59 1.22
CA ASP A 2 7.38 1.14 0.52
C ASP A 2 8.01 -0.06 1.24
N PRO A 3 8.13 -1.23 0.61
CA PRO A 3 8.75 -2.40 1.25
C PRO A 3 10.23 -2.20 1.62
N LEU A 4 10.92 -1.27 0.98
CA LEU A 4 12.30 -0.94 1.33
C LEU A 4 12.42 -0.24 2.70
N MET A 5 11.32 0.24 3.23
CA MET A 5 11.26 0.92 4.52
C MET A 5 10.72 0.04 5.66
N THR A 6 10.65 -1.26 5.45
CA THR A 6 9.98 -2.21 6.36
C THR A 6 10.64 -2.41 7.73
N LYS A 7 11.85 -1.89 7.94
CA LYS A 7 12.51 -1.97 9.25
C LYS A 7 11.94 -1.01 10.30
N LYS A 8 10.99 -0.15 9.90
CA LYS A 8 10.37 0.82 10.80
C LYS A 8 9.07 0.28 11.37
N SER A 9 8.82 0.60 12.62
CA SER A 9 7.50 0.39 13.22
C SER A 9 6.50 1.36 12.64
N TYR A 10 5.34 0.86 12.25
CA TYR A 10 4.24 1.69 11.73
C TYR A 10 3.21 1.94 12.82
N PHE A 11 2.69 3.16 12.83
CA PHE A 11 1.43 3.41 13.51
C PHE A 11 0.30 2.95 12.60
N TYR A 12 -0.57 2.10 13.11
CA TYR A 12 -1.65 1.54 12.31
C TYR A 12 -2.88 1.28 13.17
N HIS A 13 -4.02 1.19 12.53
CA HIS A 13 -5.23 0.61 13.12
C HIS A 13 -5.95 -0.25 12.08
N ILE A 14 -6.77 -1.16 12.58
CA ILE A 14 -7.47 -2.14 11.75
C ILE A 14 -8.97 -1.86 11.86
N GLU A 15 -9.61 -1.72 10.71
CA GLU A 15 -11.06 -1.68 10.58
C GLU A 15 -11.55 -3.03 10.09
N SER A 16 -12.17 -3.78 10.98
CA SER A 16 -12.67 -5.11 10.67
C SER A 16 -14.01 -5.02 9.93
N ARG A 17 -14.16 -5.85 8.91
CA ARG A 17 -15.40 -5.94 8.13
C ARG A 17 -16.54 -6.63 8.90
N GLY A 18 -16.24 -7.42 9.90
CA GLY A 18 -17.23 -8.18 10.66
C GLY A 18 -17.00 -8.08 12.16
N GLN A 19 -17.65 -8.97 12.91
CA GLN A 19 -17.52 -9.00 14.36
C GLN A 19 -16.21 -9.71 14.75
N GLU A 20 -15.27 -8.97 15.32
CA GLU A 20 -13.99 -9.52 15.78
C GLU A 20 -14.15 -10.61 16.83
N GLY A 21 -15.16 -10.52 17.70
CA GLY A 21 -15.42 -11.48 18.76
C GLY A 21 -15.79 -12.89 18.30
N GLN A 22 -16.08 -13.07 17.02
CA GLN A 22 -16.38 -14.38 16.41
C GLN A 22 -15.21 -14.98 15.65
N ARG A 23 -14.07 -14.28 15.61
CA ARG A 23 -12.89 -14.73 14.90
C ARG A 23 -11.94 -15.45 15.82
N ASP A 24 -11.28 -16.48 15.29
CA ASP A 24 -10.19 -17.14 15.99
C ASP A 24 -9.04 -16.17 16.24
N ARG A 25 -8.38 -16.32 17.37
CA ARG A 25 -7.16 -15.59 17.63
C ARG A 25 -5.96 -16.38 17.11
N LEU A 26 -5.09 -15.68 16.39
CA LEU A 26 -3.85 -16.25 15.88
C LEU A 26 -2.67 -15.74 16.68
N LYS A 27 -1.71 -16.61 16.96
CA LYS A 27 -0.49 -16.23 17.67
C LYS A 27 0.37 -15.27 16.84
N LYS A 28 0.38 -15.44 15.53
CA LYS A 28 1.19 -14.64 14.62
C LYS A 28 0.53 -14.52 13.27
N GLN A 29 0.47 -13.31 12.76
CA GLN A 29 0.08 -13.01 11.39
C GLN A 29 1.12 -12.07 10.77
N VAL A 30 1.61 -12.39 9.60
CA VAL A 30 2.55 -11.54 8.87
C VAL A 30 1.78 -10.69 7.87
N ILE A 31 1.90 -9.39 7.99
CA ILE A 31 1.25 -8.44 7.08
C ILE A 31 2.22 -8.14 5.94
N CYS A 32 1.80 -8.48 4.74
CA CYS A 32 2.57 -8.29 3.51
C CYS A 32 2.01 -7.15 2.68
N GLY A 33 2.83 -6.59 1.81
CA GLY A 33 2.38 -5.67 0.77
C GLY A 33 1.75 -6.42 -0.42
N PHE A 34 1.52 -5.68 -1.49
CA PHE A 34 0.84 -6.21 -2.69
C PHE A 34 1.79 -6.86 -3.70
N THR A 35 3.09 -6.78 -3.48
CA THR A 35 4.08 -7.36 -4.41
C THR A 35 4.39 -8.82 -4.06
N CYS A 36 4.99 -9.54 -5.00
CA CYS A 36 5.46 -10.90 -4.77
C CYS A 36 6.90 -10.96 -4.24
N MET A 37 7.51 -9.83 -3.89
CA MET A 37 8.86 -9.79 -3.34
C MET A 37 8.88 -10.36 -1.92
N GLU A 38 9.88 -11.15 -1.60
CA GLU A 38 10.00 -11.77 -0.27
C GLU A 38 10.15 -10.74 0.87
N ASN A 39 10.76 -9.61 0.59
CA ASN A 39 10.95 -8.56 1.57
C ASN A 39 9.76 -7.60 1.70
N ASP A 40 8.69 -7.81 0.95
CA ASP A 40 7.47 -7.02 1.05
C ASP A 40 6.61 -7.47 2.23
N ARG A 41 7.22 -7.47 3.39
CA ARG A 41 6.60 -7.77 4.68
C ARG A 41 6.66 -6.53 5.53
N LEU A 42 5.51 -6.06 5.96
CA LEU A 42 5.38 -4.76 6.63
C LEU A 42 5.54 -4.87 8.14
N PHE A 43 4.82 -5.78 8.75
CA PHE A 43 4.89 -6.01 10.20
C PHE A 43 4.21 -7.32 10.59
N GLU A 44 4.29 -7.66 11.86
CA GLU A 44 3.63 -8.83 12.43
C GLU A 44 2.58 -8.42 13.45
N LEU A 45 1.42 -9.07 13.39
CA LEU A 45 0.42 -9.04 14.46
C LEU A 45 0.61 -10.26 15.35
N LYS A 46 0.67 -10.02 16.66
CA LYS A 46 0.76 -11.08 17.67
C LYS A 46 -0.49 -11.09 18.52
N ASP A 47 -0.99 -12.29 18.80
CA ASP A 47 -2.18 -12.48 19.63
C ASP A 47 -3.36 -11.59 19.23
N ALA A 48 -3.76 -11.68 17.98
CA ALA A 48 -4.83 -10.85 17.42
C ALA A 48 -5.88 -11.69 16.72
N PRO A 49 -7.10 -11.18 16.58
CA PRO A 49 -8.11 -11.84 15.77
C PRO A 49 -7.62 -12.05 14.33
N ALA A 50 -7.95 -13.18 13.74
CA ALA A 50 -7.59 -13.48 12.36
C ALA A 50 -8.15 -12.41 11.41
N LEU A 51 -7.30 -11.88 10.55
CA LEU A 51 -7.73 -10.97 9.50
C LEU A 51 -8.46 -11.72 8.41
N GLU A 52 -9.44 -11.09 7.84
CA GLU A 52 -10.26 -11.62 6.75
C GLU A 52 -10.24 -10.69 5.56
N GLU A 53 -10.55 -11.24 4.41
CA GLU A 53 -10.70 -10.43 3.20
C GLU A 53 -11.76 -9.34 3.39
N GLY A 54 -11.41 -8.12 3.03
CA GLY A 54 -12.25 -6.94 3.21
C GLY A 54 -11.93 -6.12 4.45
N ASP A 55 -11.12 -6.63 5.36
CA ASP A 55 -10.58 -5.83 6.45
C ASP A 55 -9.64 -4.75 5.90
N ARG A 56 -9.57 -3.63 6.59
CA ARG A 56 -8.70 -2.51 6.21
C ARG A 56 -7.63 -2.29 7.26
N ILE A 57 -6.42 -2.12 6.82
CA ILE A 57 -5.30 -1.69 7.67
C ILE A 57 -4.94 -0.27 7.26
N ILE A 58 -5.07 0.64 8.20
CA ILE A 58 -4.81 2.06 7.96
C ILE A 58 -3.50 2.42 8.63
N TYR A 59 -2.53 2.81 7.82
CA TYR A 59 -1.23 3.25 8.30
C TYR A 59 -1.24 4.75 8.49
N GLU A 60 -0.76 5.20 9.64
CA GLU A 60 -0.69 6.61 9.96
C GLU A 60 0.74 7.14 9.82
N LYS A 61 0.87 8.40 9.46
CA LYS A 61 2.17 9.10 9.40
C LYS A 61 3.19 8.44 8.47
N VAL A 62 2.73 7.87 7.37
CA VAL A 62 3.59 7.16 6.41
C VAL A 62 3.86 7.95 5.13
N GLY A 63 3.55 9.25 5.10
CA GLY A 63 3.72 10.06 3.90
C GLY A 63 5.17 10.26 3.47
N ALA A 64 6.10 10.29 4.42
CA ALA A 64 7.52 10.47 4.10
C ALA A 64 8.05 9.24 3.34
N TYR A 65 8.55 9.49 2.14
CA TYR A 65 9.13 8.51 1.22
C TYR A 65 8.16 7.53 0.57
N THR A 66 7.03 7.23 1.17
CA THR A 66 6.08 6.26 0.60
C THR A 66 5.39 6.77 -0.67
N MET A 67 5.31 8.09 -0.83
CA MET A 67 4.70 8.73 -2.00
C MET A 67 5.57 8.63 -3.26
N CYS A 68 6.87 8.48 -3.12
CA CYS A 68 7.83 8.54 -4.22
C CYS A 68 8.71 7.30 -4.36
N LEU A 69 8.92 6.53 -3.29
CA LEU A 69 9.76 5.34 -3.31
C LEU A 69 9.00 4.04 -3.40
N SER A 70 7.68 4.08 -3.56
CA SER A 70 6.90 2.88 -3.82
C SER A 70 7.28 2.27 -5.16
N PRO A 71 7.51 0.97 -5.23
CA PRO A 71 7.85 0.33 -6.50
C PRO A 71 6.64 0.33 -7.44
N LEU A 72 6.90 0.54 -8.72
CA LEU A 72 5.91 0.40 -9.79
C LEU A 72 5.89 -1.06 -10.28
N PHE A 73 5.75 -1.98 -9.35
CA PHE A 73 5.79 -3.42 -9.61
C PHE A 73 4.46 -4.05 -9.19
N ILE A 74 3.79 -4.71 -10.13
CA ILE A 74 2.45 -5.29 -10.01
C ILE A 74 1.36 -4.22 -9.95
N GLY A 75 1.53 -3.16 -9.20
CA GLY A 75 0.64 -2.01 -9.15
C GLY A 75 1.39 -0.70 -9.38
N TYR A 76 0.66 0.35 -9.72
CA TYR A 76 1.20 1.69 -9.92
C TYR A 76 0.85 2.58 -8.74
N PHE A 77 1.21 3.86 -8.82
CA PHE A 77 0.91 4.79 -7.74
C PHE A 77 -0.60 4.89 -7.49
N PRO A 78 -1.03 4.78 -6.23
CA PRO A 78 -2.43 4.94 -5.89
C PRO A 78 -2.89 6.39 -6.02
N ALA A 79 -4.20 6.60 -5.98
CA ALA A 79 -4.75 7.94 -5.86
C ALA A 79 -4.35 8.58 -4.52
N VAL A 80 -4.20 9.89 -4.53
CA VAL A 80 -3.86 10.67 -3.34
C VAL A 80 -4.93 11.73 -3.12
N TYR A 81 -5.41 11.79 -1.91
CA TYR A 81 -6.43 12.74 -1.49
C TYR A 81 -5.92 13.60 -0.35
N VAL A 82 -6.38 14.83 -0.33
CA VAL A 82 -6.13 15.78 0.75
C VAL A 82 -7.45 16.15 1.38
N GLU A 83 -7.52 16.11 2.69
CA GLU A 83 -8.63 16.65 3.46
C GLU A 83 -8.25 18.03 3.97
N ASP A 84 -9.11 19.00 3.70
CA ASP A 84 -8.95 20.36 4.18
C ASP A 84 -10.32 20.92 4.55
N GLN A 85 -10.47 21.31 5.80
CA GLN A 85 -11.70 21.89 6.36
C GLN A 85 -12.97 21.08 6.05
N GLY A 86 -12.85 19.75 6.19
CA GLY A 86 -13.95 18.82 5.93
C GLY A 86 -14.23 18.53 4.46
N LYS A 87 -13.42 19.03 3.56
CA LYS A 87 -13.49 18.74 2.13
C LYS A 87 -12.37 17.83 1.70
N ILE A 88 -12.67 16.90 0.81
CA ILE A 88 -11.70 15.94 0.29
C ILE A 88 -11.43 16.25 -1.18
N PHE A 89 -10.15 16.42 -1.50
CA PHE A 89 -9.69 16.73 -2.85
C PHE A 89 -8.79 15.60 -3.35
N CYS A 90 -9.02 15.13 -4.56
CA CYS A 90 -8.08 14.22 -5.24
C CYS A 90 -6.97 15.06 -5.86
N VAL A 91 -5.77 14.99 -5.28
CA VAL A 91 -4.61 15.76 -5.76
C VAL A 91 -3.71 14.95 -6.70
N ARG A 92 -3.87 13.64 -6.73
CA ARG A 92 -3.24 12.76 -7.72
C ARG A 92 -4.19 11.61 -8.04
N GLN A 93 -4.54 11.47 -9.29
CA GLN A 93 -5.32 10.31 -9.73
C GLN A 93 -4.44 9.06 -9.72
N ARG A 94 -5.07 7.90 -9.59
CA ARG A 94 -4.38 6.62 -9.69
C ARG A 94 -3.68 6.51 -11.03
N TRP A 95 -2.42 6.08 -10.99
CA TRP A 95 -1.67 5.79 -12.21
C TRP A 95 -2.12 4.46 -12.82
N GLY A 96 -2.09 4.43 -14.15
CA GLY A 96 -2.35 3.25 -14.95
C GLY A 96 -1.22 3.02 -15.96
N VAL A 97 -1.47 2.15 -16.90
CA VAL A 97 -0.49 1.79 -17.94
C VAL A 97 -0.08 3.00 -18.79
N ASN A 98 -0.98 3.96 -19.00
CA ASN A 98 -0.68 5.14 -19.80
C ASN A 98 0.46 5.97 -19.23
N GLU A 99 0.48 6.16 -17.92
CA GLU A 99 1.55 6.89 -17.22
C GLU A 99 2.85 6.08 -17.27
N TYR A 100 2.77 4.78 -17.12
CA TYR A 100 3.93 3.89 -17.14
C TYR A 100 4.65 3.92 -18.49
N VAL A 101 3.90 3.90 -19.60
CA VAL A 101 4.47 3.89 -20.95
C VAL A 101 4.74 5.28 -21.51
N GLN A 102 4.45 6.32 -20.74
CA GLN A 102 4.64 7.70 -21.16
C GLN A 102 6.07 7.93 -21.64
N LYS A 103 6.22 8.58 -22.78
CA LYS A 103 7.49 8.81 -23.47
C LYS A 103 8.20 7.56 -23.98
N SER A 104 7.56 6.39 -23.91
CA SER A 104 8.04 5.21 -24.62
C SER A 104 7.62 5.29 -26.08
N ALA A 105 8.54 4.99 -26.98
CA ALA A 105 8.28 5.04 -28.41
C ALA A 105 7.93 3.66 -28.95
N GLU A 106 6.84 3.58 -29.73
CA GLU A 106 6.44 2.34 -30.40
C GLU A 106 7.26 2.04 -31.66
N GLU A 107 7.65 3.08 -32.40
CA GLU A 107 8.25 2.96 -33.75
C GLU A 107 9.58 3.70 -33.89
N ALA A 108 10.15 4.25 -32.88
CA ALA A 108 11.37 5.01 -33.03
C ALA A 108 12.58 4.10 -33.18
N ALA A 109 13.26 4.19 -34.32
CA ALA A 109 14.59 3.61 -34.51
C ALA A 109 15.64 4.62 -33.99
N PHE A 110 16.38 4.19 -32.98
CA PHE A 110 17.50 5.00 -32.48
C PHE A 110 18.79 4.48 -33.10
N HIS A 111 19.53 5.37 -33.76
CA HIS A 111 20.89 5.06 -34.20
C HIS A 111 21.86 5.33 -33.04
N ILE A 112 22.55 4.31 -32.69
CA ILE A 112 23.56 4.37 -31.65
C ILE A 112 24.91 4.72 -32.30
#